data_f8cb6cc9327ce4bafced134fa4a5728c
#
_entry.id   f8cb6cc9327ce4bafced134fa4a5728c
#
_cell.length_a   1.000
_cell.length_b   1.000
_cell.length_c   1.000
_cell.angle_alpha   90.00
_cell.angle_beta   90.00
_cell.angle_gamma   90.00
#
_symmetry.space_group_name_H-M   'P 1'
#
loop_
_entity.id
_entity.type
_entity.pdbx_description
1 polymer ?
#
loop_
_entity_poly.entity_id
_entity_poly.type
_entity_poly.pdbx_seq_one_letter_code
_entity_poly.pdbx_strand_id
1 'polypeptide(L)'
;ADSPQLRAAKGEALVARAYAHFVLVNLFGKPYNAQTSTTDLGVPYIDFPINNFRAERPRNTVAEVYQYIEKDLTEGLPLLDDTYYKVPKMHFNKKAAYAFAARFYLYYTKWAKAEEMATEVLGDTPTNLRNWIAFQALGNNDPHAKEYTREGVEANLMLASVSSYARRFIDGQTVGRFAHSRGTAVRETFRDANNLWTNNYKDKQYESFRVDASKYIYTKYPTYTGNNTQIVLFTTDETLLVRAEARILQKNYTGAVADLNLFAKAYFMDEPQFTMSQIVSGYQNIPYSSYDPTSKLSHATQKKRLSPEFTIDNDQENLLHFLLQC
;
A
#
# COMPACT_ATOMS: atom_id res chain seq x y z
N ALA A 1 26.49 -18.49 -21.45
CA ALA A 1 25.30 -18.86 -22.18
C ALA A 1 24.09 -18.31 -21.40
N ASP A 2 23.29 -17.50 -22.06
CA ASP A 2 22.17 -16.79 -21.46
C ASP A 2 20.92 -17.70 -21.54
N SER A 3 20.76 -18.61 -20.57
CA SER A 3 19.61 -19.50 -20.55
C SER A 3 18.32 -18.72 -20.15
N PRO A 4 17.13 -19.16 -20.58
CA PRO A 4 15.87 -18.53 -20.17
C PRO A 4 15.73 -18.43 -18.64
N GLN A 5 16.16 -19.45 -17.91
CA GLN A 5 16.16 -19.45 -16.44
C GLN A 5 17.08 -18.37 -15.86
N LEU A 6 18.28 -18.17 -16.42
CA LEU A 6 19.18 -17.11 -15.96
C LEU A 6 18.64 -15.72 -16.28
N ARG A 7 17.94 -15.56 -17.40
CA ARG A 7 17.25 -14.30 -17.73
C ARG A 7 16.13 -14.00 -16.72
N ALA A 8 15.31 -15.00 -16.38
CA ALA A 8 14.27 -14.85 -15.37
C ALA A 8 14.86 -14.48 -14.00
N ALA A 9 15.93 -15.17 -13.57
CA ALA A 9 16.63 -14.86 -12.32
C ALA A 9 17.24 -13.43 -12.32
N LYS A 10 17.79 -12.99 -13.48
CA LYS A 10 18.27 -11.60 -13.64
C LYS A 10 17.12 -10.61 -13.49
N GLY A 11 15.98 -10.88 -14.12
CA GLY A 11 14.77 -10.04 -14.01
C GLY A 11 14.34 -9.87 -12.56
N GLU A 12 14.21 -10.96 -11.81
CA GLU A 12 13.89 -10.93 -10.39
C GLU A 12 14.93 -10.16 -9.56
N ALA A 13 16.22 -10.38 -9.80
CA ALA A 13 17.28 -9.68 -9.09
C ALA A 13 17.24 -8.16 -9.32
N LEU A 14 16.95 -7.70 -10.55
CA LEU A 14 16.79 -6.28 -10.87
C LEU A 14 15.58 -5.69 -10.12
N VAL A 15 14.43 -6.35 -10.14
CA VAL A 15 13.23 -5.91 -9.42
C VAL A 15 13.46 -5.88 -7.91
N ALA A 16 14.12 -6.90 -7.36
CA ALA A 16 14.45 -6.96 -5.93
C ALA A 16 15.41 -5.84 -5.52
N ARG A 17 16.41 -5.53 -6.35
CA ARG A 17 17.33 -4.40 -6.13
C ARG A 17 16.59 -3.06 -6.18
N ALA A 18 15.72 -2.88 -7.16
CA ALA A 18 14.86 -1.70 -7.28
C ALA A 18 14.01 -1.51 -6.01
N TYR A 19 13.36 -2.59 -5.53
CA TYR A 19 12.55 -2.56 -4.32
C TYR A 19 13.36 -2.20 -3.07
N ALA A 20 14.53 -2.80 -2.89
CA ALA A 20 15.40 -2.52 -1.75
C ALA A 20 15.80 -1.02 -1.72
N HIS A 21 16.22 -0.45 -2.85
CA HIS A 21 16.61 0.96 -2.93
C HIS A 21 15.40 1.89 -2.81
N PHE A 22 14.21 1.49 -3.30
CA PHE A 22 12.98 2.22 -3.08
C PHE A 22 12.65 2.33 -1.58
N VAL A 23 12.75 1.23 -0.84
CA VAL A 23 12.55 1.25 0.62
C VAL A 23 13.59 2.14 1.30
N LEU A 24 14.86 2.00 0.95
CA LEU A 24 15.95 2.76 1.56
C LEU A 24 15.83 4.26 1.29
N VAL A 25 15.55 4.68 0.05
CA VAL A 25 15.44 6.11 -0.27
C VAL A 25 14.25 6.77 0.44
N ASN A 26 13.14 6.05 0.60
CA ASN A 26 11.97 6.57 1.31
C ASN A 26 12.13 6.56 2.85
N LEU A 27 13.05 5.75 3.39
CA LEU A 27 13.38 5.78 4.83
C LEU A 27 14.44 6.82 5.19
N PHE A 28 15.42 7.06 4.31
CA PHE A 28 16.61 7.86 4.62
C PHE A 28 16.78 9.11 3.76
N GLY A 29 15.94 9.29 2.76
CA GLY A 29 15.87 10.49 1.91
C GLY A 29 14.59 11.28 2.15
N LYS A 30 14.48 12.42 1.46
CA LYS A 30 13.20 13.13 1.36
C LYS A 30 12.28 12.42 0.36
N PRO A 31 10.96 12.64 0.43
CA PRO A 31 10.04 12.26 -0.63
C PRO A 31 10.49 12.82 -1.99
N TYR A 32 10.19 12.09 -3.07
CA TYR A 32 10.48 12.60 -4.40
C TYR A 32 9.73 13.91 -4.66
N ASN A 33 10.44 14.92 -5.12
CA ASN A 33 9.92 16.22 -5.53
C ASN A 33 10.63 16.64 -6.83
N ALA A 34 9.85 16.92 -7.87
CA ALA A 34 10.40 17.26 -9.19
C ALA A 34 11.33 18.48 -9.19
N GLN A 35 11.12 19.44 -8.24
CA GLN A 35 11.91 20.67 -8.15
C GLN A 35 13.22 20.48 -7.35
N THR A 36 13.22 19.62 -6.31
CA THR A 36 14.35 19.54 -5.37
C THR A 36 15.11 18.23 -5.39
N SER A 37 14.54 17.16 -5.94
CA SER A 37 15.13 15.81 -5.94
C SER A 37 16.51 15.73 -6.58
N THR A 38 16.87 16.65 -7.47
CA THR A 38 18.20 16.73 -8.09
C THR A 38 19.29 17.22 -7.13
N THR A 39 18.91 17.82 -6.00
CA THR A 39 19.81 18.31 -4.96
C THR A 39 19.59 17.64 -3.61
N ASP A 40 18.41 17.07 -3.37
CA ASP A 40 18.12 16.34 -2.14
C ASP A 40 18.91 15.03 -2.10
N LEU A 41 19.58 14.78 -0.96
CA LEU A 41 20.39 13.57 -0.78
C LEU A 41 19.49 12.35 -0.61
N GLY A 42 19.66 11.39 -1.49
CA GLY A 42 19.07 10.05 -1.43
C GLY A 42 19.97 9.07 -0.66
N VAL A 43 20.17 7.88 -1.22
CA VAL A 43 21.04 6.81 -0.70
C VAL A 43 22.04 6.38 -1.77
N PRO A 44 23.17 5.76 -1.41
CA PRO A 44 24.04 5.15 -2.40
C PRO A 44 23.29 4.07 -3.17
N TYR A 45 23.29 4.13 -4.51
CA TYR A 45 22.73 3.06 -5.32
C TYR A 45 23.81 2.00 -5.59
N ILE A 46 23.54 0.77 -5.19
CA ILE A 46 24.52 -0.33 -5.27
C ILE A 46 24.09 -1.28 -6.38
N ASP A 47 24.84 -1.26 -7.48
CA ASP A 47 24.59 -2.07 -8.68
C ASP A 47 25.70 -3.12 -8.97
N PHE A 48 26.62 -3.28 -8.04
CA PHE A 48 27.76 -4.21 -8.10
C PHE A 48 27.97 -4.95 -6.78
N PRO A 49 28.65 -6.11 -6.79
CA PRO A 49 28.96 -6.86 -5.57
C PRO A 49 29.85 -6.04 -4.62
N ILE A 50 29.48 -6.02 -3.34
CA ILE A 50 30.26 -5.32 -2.31
C ILE A 50 31.29 -6.26 -1.72
N ASN A 51 32.57 -6.00 -2.00
CA ASN A 51 33.72 -6.74 -1.43
C ASN A 51 34.27 -6.12 -0.15
N ASN A 52 33.97 -4.83 0.10
CA ASN A 52 34.40 -4.11 1.30
C ASN A 52 33.22 -3.32 1.87
N PHE A 53 32.69 -3.79 2.99
CA PHE A 53 31.54 -3.16 3.68
C PHE A 53 31.90 -1.83 4.35
N ARG A 54 33.18 -1.55 4.59
CA ARG A 54 33.67 -0.31 5.22
C ARG A 54 34.06 0.77 4.20
N ALA A 55 33.95 0.48 2.91
CA ALA A 55 34.23 1.49 1.90
C ALA A 55 33.18 2.60 1.98
N GLU A 56 33.64 3.83 2.11
CA GLU A 56 32.78 5.01 2.02
C GLU A 56 32.17 5.08 0.61
N ARG A 57 30.90 5.42 0.56
CA ARG A 57 30.14 5.56 -0.68
C ARG A 57 29.38 6.88 -0.65
N PRO A 58 29.55 7.72 -1.66
CA PRO A 58 28.78 8.95 -1.75
C PRO A 58 27.27 8.61 -1.88
N ARG A 59 26.45 9.46 -1.32
CA ARG A 59 25.01 9.38 -1.51
C ARG A 59 24.67 9.92 -2.90
N ASN A 60 23.87 9.19 -3.63
CA ASN A 60 23.19 9.71 -4.82
C ASN A 60 22.13 10.72 -4.42
N THR A 61 21.71 11.56 -5.35
CA THR A 61 20.52 12.38 -5.17
C THR A 61 19.26 11.52 -5.19
N VAL A 62 18.17 12.03 -4.66
CA VAL A 62 16.85 11.35 -4.73
C VAL A 62 16.48 11.09 -6.19
N ALA A 63 16.68 12.07 -7.08
CA ALA A 63 16.39 11.93 -8.50
C ALA A 63 17.21 10.79 -9.16
N GLU A 64 18.50 10.70 -8.89
CA GLU A 64 19.34 9.62 -9.41
C GLU A 64 18.90 8.24 -8.92
N VAL A 65 18.58 8.11 -7.62
CA VAL A 65 18.08 6.85 -7.07
C VAL A 65 16.78 6.42 -7.77
N TYR A 66 15.81 7.35 -7.95
CA TYR A 66 14.57 7.05 -8.65
C TYR A 66 14.80 6.68 -10.12
N GLN A 67 15.75 7.32 -10.80
CA GLN A 67 16.14 6.96 -12.17
C GLN A 67 16.74 5.56 -12.26
N TYR A 68 17.62 5.18 -11.32
CA TYR A 68 18.18 3.83 -11.27
C TYR A 68 17.12 2.77 -10.95
N ILE A 69 16.18 3.05 -10.05
CA ILE A 69 15.05 2.16 -9.78
C ILE A 69 14.20 1.98 -11.04
N GLU A 70 13.87 3.06 -11.75
CA GLU A 70 13.11 2.98 -13.01
C GLU A 70 13.85 2.17 -14.07
N LYS A 71 15.18 2.35 -14.18
CA LYS A 71 16.00 1.58 -15.09
C LYS A 71 15.93 0.09 -14.76
N ASP A 72 16.12 -0.28 -13.51
CA ASP A 72 16.03 -1.68 -13.07
C ASP A 72 14.66 -2.30 -13.32
N LEU A 73 13.58 -1.56 -13.09
CA LEU A 73 12.23 -2.02 -13.41
C LEU A 73 12.03 -2.20 -14.92
N THR A 74 12.46 -1.22 -15.73
CA THR A 74 12.31 -1.27 -17.18
C THR A 74 13.08 -2.45 -17.79
N GLU A 75 14.25 -2.75 -17.27
CA GLU A 75 15.08 -3.89 -17.70
C GLU A 75 14.58 -5.22 -17.12
N GLY A 76 14.11 -5.21 -15.87
CA GLY A 76 13.79 -6.43 -15.13
C GLY A 76 12.41 -7.01 -15.44
N LEU A 77 11.36 -6.17 -15.51
CA LEU A 77 9.98 -6.64 -15.71
C LEU A 77 9.81 -7.55 -16.95
N PRO A 78 10.36 -7.22 -18.12
CA PRO A 78 10.21 -8.07 -19.30
C PRO A 78 10.92 -9.43 -19.21
N LEU A 79 11.86 -9.58 -18.28
CA LEU A 79 12.64 -10.80 -18.10
C LEU A 79 11.99 -11.81 -17.15
N LEU A 80 10.98 -11.39 -16.40
CA LEU A 80 10.32 -12.26 -15.41
C LEU A 80 9.59 -13.42 -16.06
N ASP A 81 9.78 -14.60 -15.48
CA ASP A 81 9.07 -15.81 -15.90
C ASP A 81 8.76 -16.68 -14.68
N ASP A 82 7.49 -16.71 -14.32
CA ASP A 82 6.98 -17.39 -13.11
C ASP A 82 7.10 -18.92 -13.18
N THR A 83 7.33 -19.48 -14.38
CA THR A 83 7.46 -20.94 -14.57
C THR A 83 8.69 -21.54 -13.88
N TYR A 84 9.66 -20.70 -13.55
CA TYR A 84 10.88 -21.12 -12.83
C TYR A 84 10.77 -21.08 -11.31
N TYR A 85 9.66 -20.59 -10.74
CA TYR A 85 9.47 -20.50 -9.30
C TYR A 85 8.69 -21.70 -8.77
N LYS A 86 9.24 -22.38 -7.76
CA LYS A 86 8.52 -23.46 -7.05
C LYS A 86 7.36 -22.92 -6.20
N VAL A 87 7.57 -21.76 -5.59
CA VAL A 87 6.59 -21.06 -4.76
C VAL A 87 6.54 -19.60 -5.23
N PRO A 88 5.77 -19.31 -6.29
CA PRO A 88 5.82 -17.99 -6.94
C PRO A 88 5.59 -16.80 -5.99
N LYS A 89 4.73 -16.97 -4.98
CA LYS A 89 4.44 -15.88 -4.03
C LYS A 89 5.56 -15.58 -3.02
N MET A 90 6.63 -16.37 -3.00
CA MET A 90 7.84 -16.06 -2.23
C MET A 90 8.92 -15.35 -3.08
N HIS A 91 8.57 -14.97 -4.30
CA HIS A 91 9.43 -14.32 -5.29
C HIS A 91 8.77 -13.05 -5.83
N PHE A 92 9.56 -12.19 -6.47
CA PHE A 92 9.01 -11.15 -7.33
C PHE A 92 8.46 -11.78 -8.62
N ASN A 93 7.36 -12.54 -8.48
CA ASN A 93 6.59 -13.01 -9.62
C ASN A 93 6.03 -11.82 -10.41
N LYS A 94 5.55 -12.06 -11.63
CA LYS A 94 5.09 -10.99 -12.53
C LYS A 94 4.10 -10.05 -11.85
N LYS A 95 3.04 -10.58 -11.22
CA LYS A 95 2.04 -9.75 -10.56
C LYS A 95 2.60 -8.93 -9.40
N ALA A 96 3.45 -9.51 -8.57
CA ALA A 96 4.09 -8.80 -7.47
C ALA A 96 5.03 -7.69 -7.97
N ALA A 97 5.78 -7.96 -9.02
CA ALA A 97 6.68 -6.98 -9.63
C ALA A 97 5.93 -5.80 -10.25
N TYR A 98 4.83 -6.06 -10.95
CA TYR A 98 3.97 -5.00 -11.49
C TYR A 98 3.24 -4.22 -10.39
N ALA A 99 2.81 -4.87 -9.30
CA ALA A 99 2.24 -4.18 -8.12
C ALA A 99 3.27 -3.26 -7.46
N PHE A 100 4.51 -3.72 -7.33
CA PHE A 100 5.60 -2.85 -6.87
C PHE A 100 5.86 -1.70 -7.85
N ALA A 101 5.92 -1.95 -9.14
CA ALA A 101 6.11 -0.90 -10.14
C ALA A 101 5.00 0.14 -10.09
N ALA A 102 3.74 -0.27 -9.91
CA ALA A 102 2.61 0.64 -9.72
C ALA A 102 2.81 1.56 -8.52
N ARG A 103 3.16 1.00 -7.35
CA ARG A 103 3.49 1.76 -6.14
C ARG A 103 4.66 2.71 -6.38
N PHE A 104 5.74 2.25 -7.01
CA PHE A 104 6.91 3.07 -7.33
C PHE A 104 6.55 4.25 -8.22
N TYR A 105 5.82 4.02 -9.33
CA TYR A 105 5.45 5.10 -10.24
C TYR A 105 4.48 6.10 -9.62
N LEU A 106 3.62 5.68 -8.68
CA LEU A 106 2.79 6.59 -7.90
C LEU A 106 3.65 7.56 -7.08
N TYR A 107 4.64 7.03 -6.35
CA TYR A 107 5.61 7.84 -5.58
C TYR A 107 6.49 8.72 -6.48
N TYR A 108 6.79 8.26 -7.70
CA TYR A 108 7.58 9.00 -8.69
C TYR A 108 6.75 10.05 -9.44
N THR A 109 5.48 10.25 -9.07
CA THR A 109 4.53 11.17 -9.73
C THR A 109 4.29 10.87 -11.23
N LYS A 110 4.58 9.66 -11.68
CA LYS A 110 4.32 9.18 -13.05
C LYS A 110 2.99 8.40 -13.08
N TRP A 111 1.91 9.12 -12.85
CA TRP A 111 0.59 8.52 -12.56
C TRP A 111 0.05 7.65 -13.69
N ALA A 112 0.27 8.04 -14.95
CA ALA A 112 -0.13 7.20 -16.09
C ALA A 112 0.57 5.84 -16.10
N LYS A 113 1.86 5.81 -15.75
CA LYS A 113 2.59 4.53 -15.60
C LYS A 113 2.13 3.75 -14.36
N ALA A 114 1.79 4.42 -13.28
CA ALA A 114 1.24 3.76 -12.10
C ALA A 114 -0.09 3.05 -12.42
N GLU A 115 -0.99 3.71 -13.15
CA GLU A 115 -2.25 3.12 -13.62
C GLU A 115 -2.00 1.95 -14.57
N GLU A 116 -1.09 2.08 -15.53
CA GLU A 116 -0.68 1.03 -16.46
C GLU A 116 -0.20 -0.22 -15.71
N MET A 117 0.79 -0.07 -14.82
CA MET A 117 1.36 -1.17 -14.04
C MET A 117 0.32 -1.83 -13.12
N ALA A 118 -0.56 -1.05 -12.50
CA ALA A 118 -1.65 -1.58 -11.70
C ALA A 118 -2.66 -2.37 -12.54
N THR A 119 -2.92 -1.94 -13.76
CA THR A 119 -3.83 -2.63 -14.70
C THR A 119 -3.26 -3.96 -15.18
N GLU A 120 -1.93 -4.09 -15.34
CA GLU A 120 -1.25 -5.37 -15.60
C GLU A 120 -1.51 -6.41 -14.50
N VAL A 121 -1.68 -5.97 -13.25
CA VAL A 121 -2.00 -6.85 -12.11
C VAL A 121 -3.47 -7.22 -12.06
N LEU A 122 -4.33 -6.23 -12.24
CA LEU A 122 -5.76 -6.29 -11.92
C LEU A 122 -6.63 -6.66 -13.13
N GLY A 123 -6.14 -6.40 -14.34
CA GLY A 123 -6.97 -6.35 -15.52
C GLY A 123 -7.93 -5.15 -15.51
N ASP A 124 -8.75 -5.03 -16.52
CA ASP A 124 -9.75 -3.95 -16.65
C ASP A 124 -10.79 -4.06 -15.53
N THR A 125 -11.24 -5.28 -15.23
CA THR A 125 -12.21 -5.56 -14.17
C THR A 125 -11.60 -6.51 -13.15
N PRO A 126 -11.14 -6.01 -11.99
CA PRO A 126 -10.56 -6.84 -10.93
C PRO A 126 -11.55 -7.86 -10.38
N THR A 127 -11.17 -9.12 -10.36
CA THR A 127 -11.98 -10.22 -9.82
C THR A 127 -11.31 -10.94 -8.65
N ASN A 128 -10.04 -10.68 -8.42
CA ASN A 128 -9.19 -11.38 -7.45
C ASN A 128 -8.90 -10.56 -6.19
N LEU A 129 -9.83 -9.69 -5.79
CA LEU A 129 -9.79 -9.00 -4.50
C LEU A 129 -10.01 -10.00 -3.36
N ARG A 130 -9.57 -9.65 -2.16
CA ARG A 130 -9.72 -10.53 -0.99
C ARG A 130 -11.19 -10.81 -0.70
N ASN A 131 -11.50 -12.09 -0.47
CA ASN A 131 -12.83 -12.51 -0.05
C ASN A 131 -13.01 -12.21 1.45
N TRP A 132 -13.42 -10.97 1.77
CA TRP A 132 -13.59 -10.51 3.14
C TRP A 132 -14.77 -11.18 3.85
N ILE A 133 -15.78 -11.68 3.11
CA ILE A 133 -16.90 -12.45 3.69
C ILE A 133 -16.38 -13.75 4.29
N ALA A 134 -15.64 -14.51 3.49
CA ALA A 134 -15.05 -15.77 3.96
C ALA A 134 -14.06 -15.53 5.10
N PHE A 135 -13.30 -14.43 5.02
CA PHE A 135 -12.35 -14.04 6.06
C PHE A 135 -13.05 -13.67 7.38
N GLN A 136 -14.15 -12.93 7.33
CA GLN A 136 -14.94 -12.57 8.52
C GLN A 136 -15.56 -13.79 9.21
N ALA A 137 -15.91 -14.84 8.47
CA ALA A 137 -16.48 -16.07 9.01
C ALA A 137 -15.48 -16.91 9.83
N LEU A 138 -14.18 -16.58 9.77
CA LEU A 138 -13.16 -17.28 10.53
C LEU A 138 -13.27 -16.99 12.03
N GLY A 139 -12.86 -17.95 12.86
CA GLY A 139 -12.73 -17.77 14.31
C GLY A 139 -11.68 -16.71 14.67
N ASN A 140 -11.61 -16.33 15.96
CA ASN A 140 -10.77 -15.22 16.42
C ASN A 140 -9.26 -15.50 16.30
N ASN A 141 -8.49 -14.44 16.09
CA ASN A 141 -7.02 -14.33 16.15
C ASN A 141 -6.21 -15.23 15.20
N ASP A 142 -5.80 -16.43 15.63
CA ASP A 142 -4.90 -17.31 14.86
C ASP A 142 -5.42 -17.74 13.48
N PRO A 143 -6.71 -18.12 13.31
CA PRO A 143 -7.26 -18.43 12.00
C PRO A 143 -7.20 -17.26 11.03
N HIS A 144 -7.47 -16.02 11.49
CA HIS A 144 -7.38 -14.82 10.66
C HIS A 144 -5.94 -14.57 10.20
N ALA A 145 -4.99 -14.65 11.12
CA ALA A 145 -3.59 -14.41 10.82
C ALA A 145 -3.06 -15.43 9.78
N LYS A 146 -3.40 -16.72 9.97
CA LYS A 146 -3.02 -17.78 9.03
C LYS A 146 -3.66 -17.59 7.66
N GLU A 147 -4.94 -17.25 7.62
CA GLU A 147 -5.64 -17.03 6.34
C GLU A 147 -5.13 -15.78 5.64
N TYR A 148 -4.87 -14.68 6.36
CA TYR A 148 -4.36 -13.46 5.76
C TYR A 148 -3.05 -13.66 5.00
N THR A 149 -2.14 -14.46 5.57
CA THR A 149 -0.82 -14.74 5.00
C THR A 149 -0.74 -16.05 4.23
N ARG A 150 -1.88 -16.72 4.00
CA ARG A 150 -1.90 -18.00 3.28
C ARG A 150 -1.54 -17.79 1.81
N GLU A 151 -0.64 -18.65 1.31
CA GLU A 151 -0.17 -18.61 -0.08
C GLU A 151 -1.32 -18.77 -1.08
N GLY A 152 -2.28 -19.66 -0.79
CA GLY A 152 -3.43 -19.93 -1.67
C GLY A 152 -4.45 -18.78 -1.79
N VAL A 153 -4.31 -17.68 -1.04
CA VAL A 153 -5.20 -16.51 -1.18
C VAL A 153 -4.82 -15.73 -2.43
N GLU A 154 -5.71 -15.62 -3.40
CA GLU A 154 -5.43 -14.97 -4.69
C GLU A 154 -5.05 -13.49 -4.55
N ALA A 155 -5.64 -12.80 -3.57
CA ALA A 155 -5.32 -11.41 -3.30
C ALA A 155 -3.87 -11.19 -2.82
N ASN A 156 -3.19 -12.21 -2.29
CA ASN A 156 -1.80 -12.11 -1.91
C ASN A 156 -0.91 -12.28 -3.13
N LEU A 157 -0.14 -11.25 -3.46
CA LEU A 157 0.75 -11.26 -4.62
C LEU A 157 2.16 -11.67 -4.24
N MET A 158 2.64 -11.23 -3.07
CA MET A 158 3.95 -11.61 -2.54
C MET A 158 3.93 -11.72 -1.03
N LEU A 159 4.58 -12.75 -0.53
CA LEU A 159 4.79 -13.02 0.89
C LEU A 159 6.29 -12.95 1.20
N ALA A 160 6.62 -12.51 2.40
CA ALA A 160 7.99 -12.55 2.90
C ALA A 160 8.04 -13.11 4.31
N SER A 161 9.04 -13.93 4.58
CA SER A 161 9.36 -14.36 5.93
C SER A 161 10.33 -13.35 6.55
N VAL A 162 9.94 -12.76 7.65
CA VAL A 162 10.74 -11.74 8.32
C VAL A 162 10.96 -12.11 9.80
N SER A 163 12.16 -11.81 10.31
CA SER A 163 12.44 -11.83 11.74
C SER A 163 12.42 -10.40 12.25
N SER A 164 11.48 -10.05 13.12
CA SER A 164 11.35 -8.68 13.59
C SER A 164 10.97 -8.60 15.06
N TYR A 165 11.82 -7.88 15.83
CA TYR A 165 11.48 -7.47 17.18
C TYR A 165 10.43 -6.34 17.20
N ALA A 166 10.38 -5.50 16.15
CA ALA A 166 9.44 -4.38 16.05
C ALA A 166 7.98 -4.83 16.20
N ARG A 167 7.66 -6.04 15.80
CA ARG A 167 6.35 -6.65 15.96
C ARG A 167 5.87 -6.67 17.42
N ARG A 168 6.74 -6.91 18.40
CA ARG A 168 6.37 -6.89 19.83
C ARG A 168 5.90 -5.51 20.28
N PHE A 169 6.30 -4.46 19.57
CA PHE A 169 5.94 -3.07 19.86
C PHE A 169 4.72 -2.59 19.06
N ILE A 170 4.32 -3.33 18.01
CA ILE A 170 3.15 -3.03 17.18
C ILE A 170 1.92 -3.79 17.67
N ASP A 171 2.11 -4.85 18.45
CA ASP A 171 1.04 -5.59 19.08
C ASP A 171 0.20 -4.66 19.97
N GLY A 172 -1.10 -4.54 19.65
CA GLY A 172 -2.03 -3.56 20.22
C GLY A 172 -2.26 -3.62 21.73
N GLN A 173 -1.47 -4.42 22.44
CA GLN A 173 -1.47 -4.48 23.91
C GLN A 173 -0.38 -3.60 24.54
N THR A 174 0.59 -3.15 23.77
CA THR A 174 1.65 -2.28 24.27
C THR A 174 1.37 -0.83 23.89
N VAL A 175 1.38 0.04 24.88
CA VAL A 175 1.28 1.51 24.75
C VAL A 175 2.60 2.02 24.18
N GLY A 176 2.88 1.70 22.91
CA GLY A 176 4.05 2.18 22.22
C GLY A 176 3.75 3.47 21.45
N ARG A 177 4.72 4.37 21.35
CA ARG A 177 4.60 5.67 20.64
C ARG A 177 4.18 5.51 19.17
N PHE A 178 4.43 4.33 18.59
CA PHE A 178 4.13 4.00 17.18
C PHE A 178 3.15 2.82 17.06
N ALA A 179 2.51 2.41 18.16
CA ALA A 179 1.55 1.33 18.13
C ALA A 179 0.15 1.87 17.80
N HIS A 180 -0.52 1.25 16.85
CA HIS A 180 -1.96 1.43 16.68
C HIS A 180 -2.67 0.70 17.82
N SER A 181 -3.00 1.42 18.89
CA SER A 181 -3.83 0.86 19.95
C SER A 181 -5.21 0.49 19.38
N ARG A 182 -5.89 -0.46 20.04
CA ARG A 182 -7.29 -0.77 19.72
C ARG A 182 -8.17 0.50 19.72
N GLY A 183 -7.87 1.45 20.62
CA GLY A 183 -8.56 2.74 20.67
C GLY A 183 -8.33 3.58 19.42
N THR A 184 -7.09 3.63 18.92
CA THR A 184 -6.74 4.37 17.70
C THR A 184 -7.42 3.76 16.48
N ALA A 185 -7.27 2.48 16.25
CA ALA A 185 -7.84 1.84 15.07
C ALA A 185 -9.38 1.89 15.06
N VAL A 186 -10.02 1.67 16.21
CA VAL A 186 -11.49 1.66 16.31
C VAL A 186 -12.08 3.06 16.32
N ARG A 187 -11.45 4.02 17.01
CA ARG A 187 -12.00 5.37 17.16
C ARG A 187 -11.64 6.29 16.00
N GLU A 188 -10.46 6.13 15.45
CA GLU A 188 -9.89 7.08 14.52
C GLU A 188 -10.12 6.70 13.05
N THR A 189 -10.17 5.41 12.76
CA THR A 189 -10.28 4.94 11.38
C THR A 189 -11.72 4.54 11.03
N PHE A 190 -12.46 3.91 11.95
CA PHE A 190 -13.73 3.28 11.65
C PHE A 190 -14.94 3.89 12.36
N ARG A 191 -14.75 4.75 13.35
CA ARG A 191 -15.84 5.28 14.19
C ARG A 191 -16.05 6.78 14.12
N ASP A 192 -15.29 7.50 13.33
CA ASP A 192 -15.49 8.94 13.25
C ASP A 192 -16.80 9.26 12.54
N ALA A 193 -17.63 10.06 13.20
CA ALA A 193 -18.88 10.54 12.66
C ALA A 193 -18.76 11.34 11.35
N ASN A 194 -17.55 11.79 11.01
CA ASN A 194 -17.29 12.58 9.82
C ASN A 194 -16.68 11.74 8.66
N ASN A 195 -16.49 10.45 8.86
CA ASN A 195 -16.01 9.57 7.81
C ASN A 195 -17.19 9.17 6.89
N LEU A 196 -17.08 9.44 5.61
CA LEU A 196 -18.14 9.10 4.64
C LEU A 196 -18.41 7.59 4.59
N TRP A 197 -17.40 6.76 4.78
CA TRP A 197 -17.51 5.31 4.84
C TRP A 197 -18.37 4.83 6.04
N THR A 198 -18.34 5.56 7.16
CA THR A 198 -19.11 5.22 8.37
C THR A 198 -20.41 6.01 8.49
N ASN A 199 -20.46 7.24 7.98
CA ASN A 199 -21.62 8.13 8.13
C ASN A 199 -22.88 7.61 7.45
N ASN A 200 -22.74 6.95 6.32
CA ASN A 200 -23.87 6.35 5.60
C ASN A 200 -24.36 5.04 6.25
N TYR A 201 -23.63 4.52 7.24
CA TYR A 201 -23.86 3.21 7.87
C TYR A 201 -23.82 3.29 9.40
N LYS A 202 -24.19 4.45 9.97
CA LYS A 202 -24.11 4.75 11.41
C LYS A 202 -24.74 3.70 12.31
N ASP A 203 -25.86 3.15 11.91
CA ASP A 203 -26.61 2.19 12.71
C ASP A 203 -26.04 0.77 12.64
N LYS A 204 -25.07 0.54 11.75
CA LYS A 204 -24.46 -0.77 11.48
C LYS A 204 -22.94 -0.75 11.57
N GLN A 205 -22.37 0.08 12.41
CA GLN A 205 -20.93 0.38 12.47
C GLN A 205 -19.99 -0.83 12.51
N TYR A 206 -20.45 -1.94 13.09
CA TYR A 206 -19.66 -3.18 13.14
C TYR A 206 -20.14 -4.23 12.15
N GLU A 207 -21.39 -4.14 11.75
CA GLU A 207 -22.01 -5.10 10.84
C GLU A 207 -21.73 -4.73 9.37
N SER A 208 -21.44 -3.45 9.08
CA SER A 208 -21.16 -2.98 7.73
C SER A 208 -19.77 -3.37 7.23
N PHE A 209 -18.77 -3.45 8.12
CA PHE A 209 -17.47 -3.94 7.76
C PHE A 209 -17.44 -5.46 7.74
N ARG A 210 -16.93 -6.03 6.66
CA ARG A 210 -16.75 -7.50 6.56
C ARG A 210 -15.73 -8.03 7.56
N VAL A 211 -14.92 -7.16 8.13
CA VAL A 211 -13.91 -7.48 9.13
C VAL A 211 -14.08 -6.56 10.34
N ASP A 212 -14.25 -7.14 11.52
CA ASP A 212 -14.17 -6.41 12.78
C ASP A 212 -12.81 -5.71 12.89
N ALA A 213 -12.81 -4.42 13.17
CA ALA A 213 -11.60 -3.62 13.28
C ALA A 213 -10.59 -4.20 14.28
N SER A 214 -11.06 -4.81 15.37
CA SER A 214 -10.17 -5.48 16.33
C SER A 214 -9.48 -6.70 15.71
N LYS A 215 -10.14 -7.44 14.85
CA LYS A 215 -9.57 -8.58 14.13
C LYS A 215 -8.58 -8.15 13.05
N TYR A 216 -8.84 -7.02 12.37
CA TYR A 216 -7.97 -6.50 11.32
C TYR A 216 -6.57 -6.17 11.82
N ILE A 217 -6.45 -5.58 13.02
CA ILE A 217 -5.14 -5.24 13.61
C ILE A 217 -4.30 -6.50 13.84
N TYR A 218 -4.91 -7.54 14.41
CA TYR A 218 -4.22 -8.81 14.65
C TYR A 218 -3.91 -9.57 13.36
N THR A 219 -4.67 -9.34 12.32
CA THR A 219 -4.53 -10.02 11.04
C THR A 219 -3.36 -9.50 10.22
N LYS A 220 -3.24 -8.17 10.13
CA LYS A 220 -2.19 -7.54 9.33
C LYS A 220 -0.78 -7.86 9.85
N TYR A 221 -0.67 -8.16 11.14
CA TYR A 221 0.59 -8.50 11.80
C TYR A 221 0.41 -9.80 12.60
N PRO A 222 0.38 -10.94 11.94
CA PRO A 222 0.11 -12.22 12.59
C PRO A 222 1.15 -12.56 13.66
N THR A 223 0.66 -13.00 14.83
CA THR A 223 1.51 -13.47 15.91
C THR A 223 1.82 -14.95 15.70
N TYR A 224 3.00 -15.25 15.17
CA TYR A 224 3.51 -16.63 15.23
C TYR A 224 4.37 -16.83 16.49
N THR A 225 4.25 -18.00 17.08
CA THR A 225 5.17 -18.48 18.12
C THR A 225 6.51 -18.75 17.45
N GLY A 226 7.46 -17.83 17.62
CA GLY A 226 8.79 -17.94 17.02
C GLY A 226 9.34 -16.59 16.58
N ASN A 227 10.60 -16.58 16.18
CA ASN A 227 11.30 -15.35 15.75
C ASN A 227 10.92 -14.91 14.33
N ASN A 228 10.30 -15.77 13.54
CA ASN A 228 9.93 -15.51 12.16
C ASN A 228 8.42 -15.29 12.04
N THR A 229 8.04 -14.28 11.28
CA THR A 229 6.66 -14.02 10.91
C THR A 229 6.54 -13.90 9.40
N GLN A 230 5.41 -14.34 8.86
CA GLN A 230 5.10 -14.17 7.45
C GLN A 230 4.30 -12.88 7.29
N ILE A 231 4.70 -12.04 6.35
CA ILE A 231 4.00 -10.79 6.02
C ILE A 231 3.61 -10.78 4.55
N VAL A 232 2.53 -10.09 4.23
CA VAL A 232 2.13 -9.83 2.85
C VAL A 232 2.75 -8.51 2.41
N LEU A 233 3.57 -8.52 1.35
CA LEU A 233 4.24 -7.33 0.83
C LEU A 233 3.38 -6.58 -0.19
N PHE A 234 2.63 -7.31 -1.02
CA PHE A 234 1.77 -6.76 -2.06
C PHE A 234 0.46 -7.52 -2.11
N THR A 235 -0.64 -6.78 -2.30
CA THR A 235 -1.98 -7.33 -2.49
C THR A 235 -2.69 -6.70 -3.70
N THR A 236 -3.68 -7.39 -4.23
CA THR A 236 -4.58 -6.83 -5.24
C THR A 236 -5.41 -5.67 -4.69
N ASP A 237 -5.83 -5.74 -3.41
CA ASP A 237 -6.59 -4.67 -2.76
C ASP A 237 -5.78 -3.37 -2.72
N GLU A 238 -4.51 -3.43 -2.29
CA GLU A 238 -3.63 -2.27 -2.32
C GLU A 238 -3.40 -1.75 -3.75
N THR A 239 -3.17 -2.68 -4.70
CA THR A 239 -2.94 -2.30 -6.09
C THR A 239 -4.16 -1.60 -6.68
N LEU A 240 -5.37 -1.99 -6.28
CA LEU A 240 -6.61 -1.30 -6.67
C LEU A 240 -6.64 0.14 -6.16
N LEU A 241 -6.26 0.36 -4.89
CA LEU A 241 -6.21 1.70 -4.31
C LEU A 241 -5.11 2.55 -4.97
N VAL A 242 -3.95 1.98 -5.30
CA VAL A 242 -2.89 2.65 -6.07
C VAL A 242 -3.42 3.09 -7.45
N ARG A 243 -4.20 2.24 -8.14
CA ARG A 243 -4.82 2.60 -9.42
C ARG A 243 -5.86 3.71 -9.27
N ALA A 244 -6.68 3.63 -8.24
CA ALA A 244 -7.66 4.67 -7.93
C ALA A 244 -6.99 6.02 -7.67
N GLU A 245 -5.92 6.05 -6.86
CA GLU A 245 -5.15 7.25 -6.57
C GLU A 245 -4.53 7.83 -7.85
N ALA A 246 -3.88 7.00 -8.65
CA ALA A 246 -3.29 7.41 -9.92
C ALA A 246 -4.35 8.03 -10.87
N ARG A 247 -5.56 7.45 -10.93
CA ARG A 247 -6.70 7.96 -11.69
C ARG A 247 -7.21 9.30 -11.17
N ILE A 248 -7.31 9.47 -9.85
CA ILE A 248 -7.68 10.76 -9.24
C ILE A 248 -6.67 11.83 -9.65
N LEU A 249 -5.37 11.53 -9.55
CA LEU A 249 -4.30 12.49 -9.85
C LEU A 249 -4.25 12.84 -11.33
N GLN A 250 -4.70 11.96 -12.22
CA GLN A 250 -4.87 12.21 -13.65
C GLN A 250 -6.22 12.86 -14.01
N LYS A 251 -7.10 13.10 -13.03
CA LYS A 251 -8.48 13.58 -13.24
C LYS A 251 -9.39 12.60 -14.00
N ASN A 252 -9.01 11.33 -14.05
CA ASN A 252 -9.88 10.25 -14.51
C ASN A 252 -10.84 9.85 -13.39
N TYR A 253 -11.76 10.73 -13.03
CA TYR A 253 -12.66 10.55 -11.89
C TYR A 253 -13.64 9.39 -12.09
N THR A 254 -14.08 9.15 -13.31
CA THR A 254 -14.96 8.00 -13.63
C THR A 254 -14.27 6.68 -13.31
N GLY A 255 -13.03 6.51 -13.75
CA GLY A 255 -12.25 5.32 -13.46
C GLY A 255 -11.90 5.18 -11.99
N ALA A 256 -11.57 6.30 -11.33
CA ALA A 256 -11.26 6.32 -9.90
C ALA A 256 -12.46 5.89 -9.04
N VAL A 257 -13.64 6.46 -9.30
CA VAL A 257 -14.87 6.12 -8.58
C VAL A 257 -15.27 4.67 -8.83
N ALA A 258 -15.05 4.15 -10.04
CA ALA A 258 -15.29 2.74 -10.33
C ALA A 258 -14.40 1.81 -9.48
N ASP A 259 -13.09 2.11 -9.35
CA ASP A 259 -12.19 1.34 -8.50
C ASP A 259 -12.56 1.43 -7.01
N LEU A 260 -12.90 2.61 -6.53
CA LEU A 260 -13.36 2.82 -5.15
C LEU A 260 -14.65 2.06 -4.85
N ASN A 261 -15.56 1.98 -5.80
CA ASN A 261 -16.78 1.18 -5.67
C ASN A 261 -16.50 -0.33 -5.68
N LEU A 262 -15.51 -0.78 -6.45
CA LEU A 262 -15.06 -2.18 -6.38
C LEU A 262 -14.46 -2.52 -5.02
N PHE A 263 -13.66 -1.61 -4.45
CA PHE A 263 -13.17 -1.75 -3.08
C PHE A 263 -14.33 -1.80 -2.08
N ALA A 264 -15.27 -0.85 -2.18
CA ALA A 264 -16.45 -0.80 -1.31
C ALA A 264 -17.26 -2.11 -1.38
N LYS A 265 -17.53 -2.60 -2.58
CA LYS A 265 -18.21 -3.87 -2.80
C LYS A 265 -17.50 -5.05 -2.15
N ALA A 266 -16.17 -5.10 -2.21
CA ALA A 266 -15.40 -6.17 -1.59
C ALA A 266 -15.37 -6.07 -0.06
N TYR A 267 -15.37 -4.86 0.49
CA TYR A 267 -15.09 -4.59 1.90
C TYR A 267 -16.33 -4.45 2.79
N PHE A 268 -17.45 -3.93 2.24
CA PHE A 268 -18.68 -3.69 3.00
C PHE A 268 -19.76 -4.72 2.67
N MET A 269 -20.52 -5.15 3.68
CA MET A 269 -21.59 -6.12 3.49
C MET A 269 -22.76 -5.59 2.65
N ASP A 270 -23.06 -4.30 2.78
CA ASP A 270 -24.15 -3.64 2.06
C ASP A 270 -23.75 -3.22 0.62
N GLU A 271 -22.54 -3.50 0.20
CA GLU A 271 -22.00 -3.22 -1.14
C GLU A 271 -22.32 -1.80 -1.63
N PRO A 272 -21.97 -0.75 -0.86
CA PRO A 272 -22.36 0.61 -1.20
C PRO A 272 -21.78 1.04 -2.56
N GLN A 273 -22.55 1.87 -3.25
CA GLN A 273 -22.13 2.48 -4.51
C GLN A 273 -22.14 4.00 -4.34
N PHE A 274 -21.00 4.61 -4.55
CA PHE A 274 -20.82 6.05 -4.43
C PHE A 274 -20.73 6.70 -5.81
N THR A 275 -21.34 7.87 -5.94
CA THR A 275 -21.10 8.78 -7.07
C THR A 275 -20.05 9.78 -6.69
N MET A 276 -19.37 10.37 -7.69
CA MET A 276 -18.41 11.45 -7.47
C MET A 276 -19.03 12.61 -6.67
N SER A 277 -20.27 12.98 -7.01
CA SER A 277 -20.99 14.06 -6.30
C SER A 277 -21.21 13.76 -4.82
N GLN A 278 -21.53 12.52 -4.46
CA GLN A 278 -21.68 12.10 -3.06
C GLN A 278 -20.34 12.19 -2.31
N ILE A 279 -19.24 11.75 -2.93
CA ILE A 279 -17.91 11.82 -2.33
C ILE A 279 -17.51 13.28 -2.12
N VAL A 280 -17.60 14.12 -3.16
CA VAL A 280 -17.22 15.54 -3.07
C VAL A 280 -18.08 16.26 -2.03
N SER A 281 -19.41 16.11 -2.06
CA SER A 281 -20.30 16.75 -1.08
C SER A 281 -20.09 16.27 0.34
N GLY A 282 -19.65 15.02 0.51
CA GLY A 282 -19.36 14.43 1.81
C GLY A 282 -18.14 15.06 2.50
N TYR A 283 -17.17 15.53 1.72
CA TYR A 283 -15.91 16.06 2.25
C TYR A 283 -15.75 17.59 2.13
N GLN A 284 -16.35 18.24 1.13
CA GLN A 284 -16.12 19.67 0.86
C GLN A 284 -16.46 20.59 2.03
N ASN A 285 -17.50 20.23 2.82
CA ASN A 285 -17.98 21.03 3.95
C ASN A 285 -17.37 20.61 5.30
N ILE A 286 -16.53 19.57 5.33
CA ILE A 286 -15.83 19.18 6.55
C ILE A 286 -14.68 20.16 6.78
N PRO A 287 -14.64 20.84 7.95
CA PRO A 287 -13.56 21.77 8.26
C PRO A 287 -12.24 20.99 8.41
N TYR A 288 -11.13 21.64 8.00
CA TYR A 288 -9.82 21.08 8.28
C TYR A 288 -9.53 21.06 9.77
N SER A 289 -9.04 19.93 10.25
CA SER A 289 -8.59 19.82 11.64
C SER A 289 -7.26 20.53 11.84
N SER A 290 -7.13 21.23 12.96
CA SER A 290 -5.84 21.69 13.46
C SER A 290 -5.15 20.54 14.23
N TYR A 291 -3.84 20.37 14.01
CA TYR A 291 -3.05 19.49 14.85
C TYR A 291 -2.90 20.09 16.25
N ASP A 292 -3.41 19.41 17.27
CA ASP A 292 -3.17 19.76 18.67
C ASP A 292 -2.18 18.77 19.28
N PRO A 293 -0.90 19.16 19.49
CA PRO A 293 0.10 18.28 20.05
C PRO A 293 -0.13 17.97 21.54
N THR A 294 -1.02 18.72 22.21
CA THR A 294 -1.33 18.55 23.63
C THR A 294 -2.51 17.62 23.88
N SER A 295 -3.33 17.43 22.87
CA SER A 295 -4.48 16.51 22.94
C SER A 295 -3.99 15.07 22.92
N LYS A 296 -4.31 14.33 23.97
CA LYS A 296 -4.14 12.86 24.01
C LYS A 296 -5.28 12.14 23.28
N LEU A 297 -6.33 12.85 22.92
CA LEU A 297 -7.42 12.36 22.09
C LEU A 297 -7.03 12.59 20.65
N SER A 298 -6.79 11.52 19.94
CA SER A 298 -6.57 11.62 18.52
C SER A 298 -7.86 12.05 17.82
N HIS A 299 -7.75 13.04 16.97
CA HIS A 299 -8.80 13.50 16.06
C HIS A 299 -8.42 13.06 14.64
N ALA A 300 -7.98 11.83 14.48
CA ALA A 300 -7.30 11.34 13.30
C ALA A 300 -8.13 11.39 12.03
N THR A 301 -9.43 11.29 12.16
CA THR A 301 -10.35 11.17 11.02
C THR A 301 -10.94 12.48 10.55
N GLN A 302 -10.58 13.57 11.18
CA GLN A 302 -10.95 14.88 10.66
C GLN A 302 -10.13 15.16 9.39
N LYS A 303 -10.78 15.82 8.43
CA LYS A 303 -10.15 16.24 7.18
C LYS A 303 -8.87 17.02 7.46
N LYS A 304 -7.74 16.51 7.02
CA LYS A 304 -6.43 17.20 7.11
C LYS A 304 -6.14 17.88 5.78
N ARG A 305 -5.50 19.05 5.82
CA ARG A 305 -5.05 19.68 4.58
C ARG A 305 -3.98 18.79 3.95
N LEU A 306 -4.22 18.38 2.73
CA LEU A 306 -3.21 17.71 1.91
C LEU A 306 -2.26 18.78 1.36
N SER A 307 -0.98 18.52 1.45
CA SER A 307 0.07 19.44 0.99
C SER A 307 1.09 18.66 0.14
N PRO A 308 0.66 18.11 -1.00
CA PRO A 308 1.58 17.45 -1.91
C PRO A 308 2.49 18.49 -2.58
N GLU A 309 3.61 18.03 -3.10
CA GLU A 309 4.60 18.85 -3.82
C GLU A 309 4.12 19.24 -5.23
N PHE A 310 2.88 18.93 -5.57
CA PHE A 310 2.21 19.27 -6.83
C PHE A 310 0.82 19.83 -6.55
N THR A 311 0.26 20.52 -7.53
CA THR A 311 -1.06 21.15 -7.36
C THR A 311 -2.18 20.11 -7.53
N ILE A 312 -3.10 20.10 -6.58
CA ILE A 312 -4.37 19.36 -6.66
C ILE A 312 -5.53 20.34 -6.62
N ASP A 313 -6.61 20.04 -7.31
CA ASP A 313 -7.86 20.80 -7.21
C ASP A 313 -8.76 20.27 -6.08
N ASN A 314 -9.88 20.94 -5.85
CA ASN A 314 -10.81 20.60 -4.78
C ASN A 314 -11.41 19.20 -4.93
N ASP A 315 -11.71 18.79 -6.16
CA ASP A 315 -12.30 17.48 -6.42
C ASP A 315 -11.29 16.37 -6.18
N GLN A 316 -10.04 16.57 -6.63
CA GLN A 316 -8.93 15.66 -6.33
C GLN A 316 -8.72 15.53 -4.82
N GLU A 317 -8.70 16.65 -4.07
CA GLU A 317 -8.50 16.61 -2.63
C GLU A 317 -9.61 15.83 -1.92
N ASN A 318 -10.87 16.05 -2.29
CA ASN A 318 -12.00 15.35 -1.67
C ASN A 318 -12.01 13.85 -1.99
N LEU A 319 -11.70 13.47 -3.24
CA LEU A 319 -11.56 12.07 -3.62
C LEU A 319 -10.36 11.39 -2.92
N LEU A 320 -9.24 12.09 -2.76
CA LEU A 320 -8.08 11.59 -2.01
C LEU A 320 -8.41 11.39 -0.53
N HIS A 321 -9.19 12.30 0.09
CA HIS A 321 -9.66 12.08 1.47
C HIS A 321 -10.52 10.83 1.60
N PHE A 322 -11.38 10.57 0.62
CA PHE A 322 -12.18 9.35 0.60
C PHE A 322 -11.31 8.10 0.48
N LEU A 323 -10.34 8.13 -0.44
CA LEU A 323 -9.40 7.03 -0.66
C LEU A 323 -8.51 6.77 0.57
N LEU A 324 -7.99 7.81 1.21
CA LEU A 324 -7.12 7.68 2.38
C LEU A 324 -7.80 7.06 3.61
N GLN A 325 -9.12 6.93 3.58
CA GLN A 325 -9.90 6.26 4.63
C GLN A 325 -10.18 4.78 4.33
N CYS A 326 -9.79 4.30 3.14
CA CYS A 326 -9.78 2.89 2.79
C CYS A 326 -8.57 2.18 3.41
#